data_fc51e61d0c5a444e2a337ba63b88296f
#
_entry.id   fc51e61d0c5a444e2a337ba63b88296f
#
_cell.length_a   1.000
_cell.length_b   1.000
_cell.length_c   1.000
_cell.angle_alpha   90.00
_cell.angle_beta   90.00
_cell.angle_gamma   90.00
#
_symmetry.space_group_name_H-M   'P 1'
#
loop_
_entity.id
_entity.type
_entity.pdbx_description
1 polymer ?
#
loop_
_entity_poly.entity_id
_entity_poly.type
_entity_poly.pdbx_seq_one_letter_code
_entity_poly.pdbx_strand_id
1 'polypeptide(L)'
;MGYTMAITVLCLIELFRTFKLNDILISCISILFSLAMVYSIGISNKDLILTLFSLYFLIVSIYYLFFNKINIENLGKLLFFFIYISVPMGVFLKLGETNLIWAIFFISWGTDTFAYLFGIVFGKHKLYPSISPKKTVEGSLGGIFGSLILLILFNYFVLNYNIIFVIFSGILLSIVAQLGDLFASKIKREMGIKDFSDIIKGHGGFLDRFDSIIFVTPLVYIVFCVFGGSI
;
A
#
# COMPACT_ATOMS: atom_id res chain seq x y z
N MET A 1 -12.54 9.39 -6.71
CA MET A 1 -12.28 8.54 -7.89
C MET A 1 -11.08 9.02 -8.71
N GLY A 2 -11.09 10.21 -9.31
CA GLY A 2 -10.00 10.69 -10.19
C GLY A 2 -8.61 10.68 -9.53
N TYR A 3 -8.48 11.15 -8.30
CA TYR A 3 -7.21 11.15 -7.56
C TYR A 3 -6.65 9.74 -7.34
N THR A 4 -7.50 8.78 -6.96
CA THR A 4 -7.07 7.38 -6.75
C THR A 4 -6.57 6.76 -8.04
N MET A 5 -7.25 7.01 -9.16
CA MET A 5 -6.81 6.56 -10.49
C MET A 5 -5.46 7.17 -10.87
N ALA A 6 -5.27 8.48 -10.66
CA ALA A 6 -4.01 9.14 -10.95
C ALA A 6 -2.85 8.58 -10.10
N ILE A 7 -3.06 8.37 -8.80
CA ILE A 7 -2.07 7.76 -7.91
C ILE A 7 -1.72 6.35 -8.36
N THR A 8 -2.71 5.53 -8.76
CA THR A 8 -2.50 4.19 -9.30
C THR A 8 -1.56 4.21 -10.51
N VAL A 9 -1.81 5.10 -11.46
CA VAL A 9 -0.96 5.24 -12.66
C VAL A 9 0.46 5.64 -12.28
N LEU A 10 0.63 6.63 -11.40
CA LEU A 10 1.94 7.12 -10.98
C LEU A 10 2.74 6.02 -10.26
N CYS A 11 2.13 5.29 -9.32
CA CYS A 11 2.77 4.18 -8.62
C CYS A 11 3.21 3.07 -9.59
N LEU A 12 2.38 2.71 -10.57
CA LEU A 12 2.75 1.70 -11.58
C LEU A 12 3.88 2.16 -12.47
N ILE A 13 3.87 3.42 -12.93
CA ILE A 13 4.96 3.98 -13.74
C ILE A 13 6.28 3.97 -12.95
N GLU A 14 6.25 4.32 -11.66
CA GLU A 14 7.45 4.26 -10.80
C GLU A 14 7.98 2.83 -10.69
N LEU A 15 7.12 1.82 -10.46
CA LEU A 15 7.52 0.42 -10.42
C LEU A 15 8.08 -0.05 -11.76
N PHE A 16 7.42 0.24 -12.88
CA PHE A 16 7.89 -0.19 -14.19
C PHE A 16 9.26 0.41 -14.53
N ARG A 17 9.49 1.67 -14.19
CA ARG A 17 10.80 2.32 -14.35
C ARG A 17 11.86 1.71 -13.45
N THR A 18 11.55 1.51 -12.18
CA THR A 18 12.48 0.91 -11.19
C THR A 18 12.92 -0.48 -11.63
N PHE A 19 12.01 -1.30 -12.12
CA PHE A 19 12.30 -2.67 -12.54
C PHE A 19 12.66 -2.79 -14.02
N LYS A 20 12.85 -1.66 -14.73
CA LYS A 20 13.25 -1.60 -16.16
C LYS A 20 12.32 -2.41 -17.07
N LEU A 21 11.02 -2.38 -16.80
CA LEU A 21 10.00 -2.94 -17.68
C LEU A 21 9.73 -1.95 -18.82
N ASN A 22 10.57 -2.00 -19.85
CA ASN A 22 10.62 -0.97 -20.89
C ASN A 22 9.65 -1.23 -22.06
N ASP A 23 8.91 -2.32 -22.06
CA ASP A 23 7.94 -2.60 -23.11
C ASP A 23 6.67 -1.75 -22.89
N ILE A 24 6.51 -0.77 -23.77
CA ILE A 24 5.42 0.22 -23.68
C ILE A 24 4.05 -0.46 -23.81
N LEU A 25 3.92 -1.44 -24.73
CA LEU A 25 2.62 -2.08 -25.01
C LEU A 25 2.08 -2.80 -23.78
N ILE A 26 2.89 -3.69 -23.18
CA ILE A 26 2.44 -4.45 -22.00
C ILE A 26 2.29 -3.55 -20.76
N SER A 27 3.10 -2.49 -20.66
CA SER A 27 2.96 -1.50 -19.59
C SER A 27 1.64 -0.72 -19.70
N CYS A 28 1.25 -0.29 -20.89
CA CYS A 28 -0.04 0.38 -21.13
C CYS A 28 -1.21 -0.56 -20.84
N ILE A 29 -1.15 -1.82 -21.29
CA ILE A 29 -2.17 -2.83 -21.00
C ILE A 29 -2.29 -3.01 -19.48
N SER A 30 -1.18 -3.15 -18.78
CA SER A 30 -1.17 -3.33 -17.33
C SER A 30 -1.79 -2.15 -16.59
N ILE A 31 -1.51 -0.92 -17.01
CA ILE A 31 -2.12 0.29 -16.43
C ILE A 31 -3.64 0.30 -16.67
N LEU A 32 -4.09 0.01 -17.89
CA LEU A 32 -5.53 -0.01 -18.22
C LEU A 32 -6.28 -1.06 -17.41
N PHE A 33 -5.74 -2.29 -17.30
CA PHE A 33 -6.34 -3.33 -16.47
C PHE A 33 -6.32 -2.97 -14.98
N SER A 34 -5.27 -2.31 -14.50
CA SER A 34 -5.19 -1.84 -13.12
C SER A 34 -6.24 -0.78 -12.81
N LEU A 35 -6.46 0.17 -13.69
CA LEU A 35 -7.51 1.18 -13.54
C LEU A 35 -8.91 0.54 -13.54
N ALA A 36 -9.17 -0.40 -14.46
CA ALA A 36 -10.42 -1.14 -14.49
C ALA A 36 -10.63 -1.96 -13.21
N MET A 37 -9.56 -2.58 -12.68
CA MET A 37 -9.60 -3.34 -11.42
C MET A 37 -9.89 -2.44 -10.22
N VAL A 38 -9.22 -1.29 -10.10
CA VAL A 38 -9.48 -0.29 -9.05
C VAL A 38 -10.94 0.16 -9.07
N TYR A 39 -11.48 0.44 -10.25
CA TYR A 39 -12.89 0.81 -10.40
C TYR A 39 -13.82 -0.32 -9.96
N SER A 40 -13.56 -1.56 -10.42
CA SER A 40 -14.40 -2.73 -10.12
C SER A 40 -14.47 -3.06 -8.63
N ILE A 41 -13.33 -2.92 -7.93
CA ILE A 41 -13.27 -3.10 -6.47
C ILE A 41 -14.03 -1.95 -5.79
N GLY A 42 -13.85 -0.71 -6.27
CA GLY A 42 -14.54 0.47 -5.74
C GLY A 42 -16.07 0.30 -5.75
N ILE A 43 -16.62 -0.19 -6.85
CA ILE A 43 -18.07 -0.46 -6.98
C ILE A 43 -18.50 -1.83 -6.45
N SER A 44 -17.57 -2.63 -5.89
CA SER A 44 -17.84 -3.95 -5.30
C SER A 44 -18.44 -4.99 -6.29
N ASN A 45 -18.12 -4.90 -7.58
CA ASN A 45 -18.60 -5.84 -8.59
C ASN A 45 -17.68 -7.07 -8.66
N LYS A 46 -18.10 -8.15 -7.98
CA LYS A 46 -17.30 -9.38 -7.84
C LYS A 46 -17.05 -10.08 -9.19
N ASP A 47 -18.06 -10.11 -10.07
CA ASP A 47 -17.94 -10.78 -11.37
C ASP A 47 -16.95 -10.04 -12.28
N LEU A 48 -16.98 -8.70 -12.26
CA LEU A 48 -16.04 -7.88 -13.01
C LEU A 48 -14.62 -8.03 -12.48
N ILE A 49 -14.42 -8.09 -11.15
CA ILE A 49 -13.12 -8.33 -10.52
C ILE A 49 -12.52 -9.65 -10.99
N LEU A 50 -13.29 -10.74 -10.92
CA LEU A 50 -12.83 -12.06 -11.34
C LEU A 50 -12.53 -12.10 -12.84
N THR A 51 -13.38 -11.50 -13.65
CA THR A 51 -13.20 -11.41 -15.11
C THR A 51 -11.93 -10.64 -15.47
N LEU A 52 -11.72 -9.47 -14.89
CA LEU A 52 -10.53 -8.65 -15.16
C LEU A 52 -9.24 -9.33 -14.72
N PHE A 53 -9.25 -9.98 -13.55
CA PHE A 53 -8.10 -10.73 -13.08
C PHE A 53 -7.75 -11.88 -14.03
N SER A 54 -8.75 -12.67 -14.46
CA SER A 54 -8.56 -13.79 -15.36
C SER A 54 -8.09 -13.35 -16.75
N LEU A 55 -8.70 -12.29 -17.29
CA LEU A 55 -8.31 -11.72 -18.59
C LEU A 55 -6.89 -11.14 -18.56
N TYR A 56 -6.53 -10.41 -17.52
CA TYR A 56 -5.19 -9.87 -17.38
C TYR A 56 -4.14 -10.99 -17.32
N PHE A 57 -4.39 -12.01 -16.50
CA PHE A 57 -3.50 -13.18 -16.42
C PHE A 57 -3.31 -13.85 -17.79
N LEU A 58 -4.41 -14.07 -18.53
CA LEU A 58 -4.35 -14.68 -19.87
C LEU A 58 -3.59 -13.78 -20.86
N ILE A 59 -3.87 -12.49 -20.89
CA ILE A 59 -3.22 -11.55 -21.82
C ILE A 59 -1.71 -11.48 -21.58
N VAL A 60 -1.27 -11.35 -20.32
CA VAL A 60 0.16 -11.28 -20.00
C VAL A 60 0.85 -12.61 -20.29
N SER A 61 0.17 -13.75 -20.06
CA SER A 61 0.68 -15.10 -20.38
C SER A 61 0.82 -15.31 -21.89
N ILE A 62 -0.18 -14.90 -22.67
CA ILE A 62 -0.15 -14.94 -24.15
C ILE A 62 0.97 -14.02 -24.68
N TYR A 63 1.09 -12.83 -24.08
CA TYR A 63 2.15 -11.89 -24.45
C TYR A 63 3.55 -12.50 -24.22
N TYR A 64 3.76 -13.12 -23.06
CA TYR A 64 4.99 -13.85 -22.76
C TYR A 64 5.29 -14.95 -23.79
N LEU A 65 4.25 -15.72 -24.17
CA LEU A 65 4.41 -16.87 -25.09
C LEU A 65 4.80 -16.43 -26.51
N PHE A 66 4.20 -15.38 -27.04
CA PHE A 66 4.33 -15.03 -28.45
C PHE A 66 5.30 -13.92 -28.78
N PHE A 67 5.60 -13.00 -27.86
CA PHE A 67 6.34 -11.80 -28.21
C PHE A 67 7.83 -11.82 -27.81
N ASN A 68 8.32 -12.80 -27.06
CA ASN A 68 9.74 -12.91 -26.64
C ASN A 68 10.38 -11.61 -26.09
N LYS A 69 9.56 -10.63 -25.69
CA LYS A 69 10.00 -9.31 -25.19
C LYS A 69 10.13 -9.27 -23.67
N ILE A 70 9.49 -10.19 -22.99
CA ILE A 70 9.54 -10.34 -21.53
C ILE A 70 9.97 -11.75 -21.17
N ASN A 71 10.71 -11.88 -20.10
CA ASN A 71 11.06 -13.19 -19.52
C ASN A 71 10.07 -13.58 -18.42
N ILE A 72 10.17 -14.78 -17.88
CA ILE A 72 9.30 -15.30 -16.82
C ILE A 72 9.37 -14.45 -15.54
N GLU A 73 10.52 -13.85 -15.26
CA GLU A 73 10.72 -12.96 -14.14
C GLU A 73 9.90 -11.66 -14.31
N ASN A 74 9.92 -11.07 -15.51
CA ASN A 74 9.13 -9.87 -15.83
C ASN A 74 7.63 -10.17 -15.84
N LEU A 75 7.21 -11.36 -16.29
CA LEU A 75 5.82 -11.81 -16.17
C LEU A 75 5.39 -11.84 -14.70
N GLY A 76 6.20 -12.44 -13.82
CA GLY A 76 5.94 -12.46 -12.39
C GLY A 76 5.85 -11.06 -11.78
N LYS A 77 6.74 -10.13 -12.17
CA LYS A 77 6.71 -8.72 -11.74
C LYS A 77 5.41 -8.02 -12.18
N LEU A 78 4.98 -8.20 -13.42
CA LEU A 78 3.75 -7.59 -13.93
C LEU A 78 2.51 -8.06 -13.16
N LEU A 79 2.40 -9.36 -12.91
CA LEU A 79 1.30 -9.94 -12.10
C LEU A 79 1.35 -9.46 -10.66
N PHE A 80 2.54 -9.40 -10.06
CA PHE A 80 2.73 -8.90 -8.70
C PHE A 80 2.34 -7.42 -8.59
N PHE A 81 2.82 -6.55 -9.48
CA PHE A 81 2.52 -5.12 -9.44
C PHE A 81 1.05 -4.83 -9.69
N PHE A 82 0.41 -5.59 -10.57
CA PHE A 82 -1.03 -5.51 -10.77
C PHE A 82 -1.80 -5.74 -9.45
N ILE A 83 -1.48 -6.79 -8.70
CA ILE A 83 -2.13 -7.08 -7.42
C ILE A 83 -1.73 -6.06 -6.36
N TYR A 84 -0.42 -5.80 -6.24
CA TYR A 84 0.17 -4.95 -5.20
C TYR A 84 -0.37 -3.52 -5.20
N ILE A 85 -0.66 -2.97 -6.37
CA ILE A 85 -1.20 -1.61 -6.50
C ILE A 85 -2.72 -1.61 -6.64
N SER A 86 -3.29 -2.46 -7.54
CA SER A 86 -4.71 -2.34 -7.87
C SER A 86 -5.64 -2.74 -6.74
N VAL A 87 -5.28 -3.77 -5.97
CA VAL A 87 -6.13 -4.22 -4.86
C VAL A 87 -6.21 -3.19 -3.75
N PRO A 88 -5.09 -2.69 -3.18
CA PRO A 88 -5.15 -1.65 -2.17
C PRO A 88 -5.80 -0.35 -2.65
N MET A 89 -5.50 0.08 -3.88
CA MET A 89 -6.08 1.32 -4.42
C MET A 89 -7.58 1.17 -4.70
N GLY A 90 -8.05 -0.01 -5.12
CA GLY A 90 -9.48 -0.28 -5.26
C GLY A 90 -10.21 -0.27 -3.92
N VAL A 91 -9.63 -0.88 -2.90
CA VAL A 91 -10.15 -0.83 -1.53
C VAL A 91 -10.10 0.59 -0.97
N PHE A 92 -9.03 1.34 -1.23
CA PHE A 92 -8.92 2.76 -0.86
C PHE A 92 -10.03 3.59 -1.50
N LEU A 93 -10.33 3.36 -2.78
CA LEU A 93 -11.45 4.00 -3.46
C LEU A 93 -12.78 3.67 -2.80
N LYS A 94 -13.02 2.41 -2.47
CA LYS A 94 -14.24 1.94 -1.79
C LYS A 94 -14.40 2.57 -0.39
N LEU A 95 -13.33 2.64 0.39
CA LEU A 95 -13.34 3.25 1.72
C LEU A 95 -13.42 4.78 1.68
N GLY A 96 -13.12 5.39 0.53
CA GLY A 96 -13.18 6.84 0.34
C GLY A 96 -14.55 7.47 0.58
N GLU A 97 -15.61 6.68 0.53
CA GLU A 97 -16.99 7.12 0.82
C GLU A 97 -17.36 6.93 2.31
N THR A 98 -16.46 6.38 3.11
CA THR A 98 -16.66 6.10 4.53
C THR A 98 -15.67 6.85 5.41
N ASN A 99 -16.00 7.00 6.68
CA ASN A 99 -15.06 7.58 7.65
C ASN A 99 -13.81 6.73 7.88
N LEU A 100 -13.80 5.45 7.48
CA LEU A 100 -12.64 4.56 7.62
C LEU A 100 -11.42 5.00 6.77
N ILE A 101 -11.61 5.84 5.75
CA ILE A 101 -10.51 6.44 5.00
C ILE A 101 -9.55 7.21 5.92
N TRP A 102 -10.08 7.92 6.93
CA TRP A 102 -9.28 8.67 7.89
C TRP A 102 -8.51 7.75 8.84
N ALA A 103 -9.07 6.58 9.20
CA ALA A 103 -8.37 5.60 10.00
C ALA A 103 -7.08 5.10 9.31
N ILE A 104 -7.10 4.95 7.97
CA ILE A 104 -5.90 4.60 7.18
C ILE A 104 -4.80 5.65 7.39
N PHE A 105 -5.13 6.94 7.28
CA PHE A 105 -4.16 8.01 7.44
C PHE A 105 -3.66 8.15 8.88
N PHE A 106 -4.55 8.08 9.87
CA PHE A 106 -4.14 8.14 11.28
C PHE A 106 -3.20 7.00 11.66
N ILE A 107 -3.44 5.80 11.13
CA ILE A 107 -2.58 4.65 11.38
C ILE A 107 -1.26 4.80 10.61
N SER A 108 -1.29 4.99 9.29
CA SER A 108 -0.07 5.03 8.48
C SER A 108 0.83 6.20 8.86
N TRP A 109 0.35 7.43 8.73
CA TRP A 109 1.14 8.62 9.03
C TRP A 109 1.38 8.81 10.53
N GLY A 110 0.42 8.42 11.36
CA GLY A 110 0.60 8.42 12.81
C GLY A 110 1.73 7.50 13.23
N THR A 111 1.73 6.26 12.74
CA THR A 111 2.80 5.30 13.04
C THR A 111 4.17 5.85 12.63
N ASP A 112 4.31 6.39 11.41
CA ASP A 112 5.59 6.91 10.91
C ASP A 112 6.05 8.13 11.71
N THR A 113 5.14 9.06 11.99
CA THR A 113 5.45 10.28 12.75
C THR A 113 5.90 9.95 14.17
N PHE A 114 5.14 9.14 14.90
CA PHE A 114 5.51 8.79 16.28
C PHE A 114 6.70 7.84 16.34
N ALA A 115 6.87 6.94 15.35
CA ALA A 115 8.06 6.12 15.25
C ALA A 115 9.32 6.97 15.06
N TYR A 116 9.25 8.01 14.25
CA TYR A 116 10.34 8.97 14.06
C TYR A 116 10.64 9.75 15.34
N LEU A 117 9.62 10.34 15.98
CA LEU A 117 9.78 11.14 17.20
C LEU A 117 10.38 10.32 18.35
N PHE A 118 9.79 9.16 18.65
CA PHE A 118 10.28 8.26 19.69
C PHE A 118 11.65 7.67 19.34
N GLY A 119 11.89 7.40 18.07
CA GLY A 119 13.18 6.91 17.59
C GLY A 119 14.32 7.90 17.77
N ILE A 120 14.07 9.22 17.65
CA ILE A 120 15.08 10.27 17.92
C ILE A 120 15.36 10.38 19.42
N VAL A 121 14.32 10.37 20.25
CA VAL A 121 14.46 10.66 21.69
C VAL A 121 14.95 9.43 22.46
N PHE A 122 14.43 8.25 22.15
CA PHE A 122 14.65 7.04 22.93
C PHE A 122 15.38 5.92 22.17
N GLY A 123 15.60 6.06 20.86
CA GLY A 123 16.14 5.01 19.99
C GLY A 123 17.56 4.57 20.37
N LYS A 124 17.71 3.32 20.78
CA LYS A 124 18.99 2.68 21.11
C LYS A 124 19.25 1.45 20.25
N HIS A 125 18.24 0.64 20.02
CA HIS A 125 18.37 -0.63 19.31
C HIS A 125 17.82 -0.50 17.88
N LYS A 126 18.64 -0.87 16.89
CA LYS A 126 18.22 -0.83 15.49
C LYS A 126 17.20 -1.91 15.20
N LEU A 127 16.11 -1.56 14.46
CA LEU A 127 15.04 -2.50 14.10
C LEU A 127 15.47 -3.45 12.97
N TYR A 128 15.96 -2.88 11.87
CA TYR A 128 16.42 -3.67 10.70
C TYR A 128 17.54 -2.91 9.94
N PRO A 129 18.82 -3.03 10.40
CA PRO A 129 19.94 -2.21 9.90
C PRO A 129 20.20 -2.32 8.41
N SER A 130 20.03 -3.51 7.82
CA SER A 130 20.31 -3.76 6.39
C SER A 130 19.30 -3.14 5.43
N ILE A 131 18.07 -2.90 5.87
CA ILE A 131 17.01 -2.31 5.05
C ILE A 131 16.82 -0.82 5.37
N SER A 132 16.65 -0.51 6.65
CA SER A 132 16.40 0.84 7.14
C SER A 132 17.26 1.13 8.38
N PRO A 133 18.48 1.67 8.20
CA PRO A 133 19.44 1.87 9.30
C PRO A 133 19.02 2.93 10.32
N LYS A 134 18.01 3.75 10.00
CA LYS A 134 17.51 4.79 10.90
C LYS A 134 16.40 4.31 11.84
N LYS A 135 15.66 3.25 11.48
CA LYS A 135 14.56 2.73 12.31
C LYS A 135 15.07 2.03 13.56
N THR A 136 14.40 2.25 14.69
CA THR A 136 14.72 1.68 16.00
C THR A 136 13.54 0.91 16.58
N VAL A 137 13.81 -0.04 17.47
CA VAL A 137 12.78 -0.82 18.17
C VAL A 137 11.92 0.09 19.04
N GLU A 138 12.55 1.00 19.76
CA GLU A 138 11.87 1.98 20.62
C GLU A 138 10.98 2.93 19.80
N GLY A 139 11.48 3.32 18.61
CA GLY A 139 10.69 4.07 17.64
C GLY A 139 9.48 3.27 17.16
N SER A 140 9.66 1.99 16.84
CA SER A 140 8.57 1.10 16.41
C SER A 140 7.46 1.01 17.47
N LEU A 141 7.82 0.81 18.74
CA LEU A 141 6.87 0.80 19.85
C LEU A 141 6.19 2.17 20.05
N GLY A 142 6.95 3.25 19.93
CA GLY A 142 6.40 4.61 19.94
C GLY A 142 5.40 4.88 18.84
N GLY A 143 5.66 4.35 17.63
CA GLY A 143 4.74 4.40 16.49
C GLY A 143 3.42 3.69 16.76
N ILE A 144 3.48 2.48 17.31
CA ILE A 144 2.28 1.73 17.72
C ILE A 144 1.48 2.52 18.75
N PHE A 145 2.14 3.00 19.79
CA PHE A 145 1.49 3.74 20.87
C PHE A 145 0.83 5.03 20.38
N GLY A 146 1.56 5.83 19.58
CA GLY A 146 1.05 7.12 19.09
C GLY A 146 -0.10 6.97 18.09
N SER A 147 0.01 6.04 17.14
CA SER A 147 -1.09 5.77 16.18
C SER A 147 -2.32 5.19 16.87
N LEU A 148 -2.14 4.37 17.91
CA LEU A 148 -3.25 3.84 18.71
C LEU A 148 -4.01 4.96 19.42
N ILE A 149 -3.32 5.93 20.02
CA ILE A 149 -3.97 7.10 20.63
C ILE A 149 -4.82 7.85 19.58
N LEU A 150 -4.25 8.12 18.41
CA LEU A 150 -4.99 8.80 17.34
C LEU A 150 -6.24 8.00 16.91
N LEU A 151 -6.11 6.68 16.77
CA LEU A 151 -7.24 5.84 16.39
C LEU A 151 -8.32 5.78 17.49
N ILE A 152 -7.94 5.72 18.77
CA ILE A 152 -8.88 5.74 19.91
C ILE A 152 -9.64 7.07 19.94
N LEU A 153 -8.93 8.20 19.79
CA LEU A 153 -9.58 9.52 19.72
C LEU A 153 -10.54 9.61 18.54
N PHE A 154 -10.12 9.14 17.38
CA PHE A 154 -10.97 9.12 16.19
C PHE A 154 -12.19 8.21 16.36
N ASN A 155 -12.00 7.05 16.99
CA ASN A 155 -13.10 6.15 17.32
C ASN A 155 -14.12 6.80 18.26
N TYR A 156 -13.64 7.49 19.28
CA TYR A 156 -14.52 8.16 20.27
C TYR A 156 -15.40 9.22 19.64
N PHE A 157 -14.87 10.00 18.69
CA PHE A 157 -15.63 11.10 18.07
C PHE A 157 -16.42 10.68 16.81
N VAL A 158 -16.01 9.62 16.11
CA VAL A 158 -16.52 9.35 14.76
C VAL A 158 -16.95 7.90 14.54
N LEU A 159 -16.13 6.89 14.91
CA LEU A 159 -16.40 5.52 14.50
C LEU A 159 -17.32 4.76 15.46
N ASN A 160 -17.23 5.00 16.77
CA ASN A 160 -18.06 4.39 17.81
C ASN A 160 -18.00 2.85 17.92
N TYR A 161 -16.90 2.22 17.51
CA TYR A 161 -16.68 0.78 17.74
C TYR A 161 -16.33 0.48 19.21
N ASN A 162 -16.46 -0.81 19.60
CA ASN A 162 -16.02 -1.26 20.89
C ASN A 162 -14.54 -0.94 21.12
N ILE A 163 -14.21 -0.36 22.29
CA ILE A 163 -12.85 0.11 22.58
C ILE A 163 -11.80 -1.01 22.56
N ILE A 164 -12.16 -2.21 23.04
CA ILE A 164 -11.26 -3.36 23.03
C ILE A 164 -10.95 -3.78 21.60
N PHE A 165 -11.95 -3.81 20.72
CA PHE A 165 -11.79 -4.08 19.30
C PHE A 165 -10.85 -3.05 18.63
N VAL A 166 -11.02 -1.76 18.93
CA VAL A 166 -10.19 -0.67 18.40
C VAL A 166 -8.74 -0.80 18.85
N ILE A 167 -8.50 -1.17 20.12
CA ILE A 167 -7.13 -1.37 20.64
C ILE A 167 -6.43 -2.50 19.89
N PHE A 168 -7.03 -3.67 19.78
CA PHE A 168 -6.43 -4.80 19.05
C PHE A 168 -6.23 -4.48 17.56
N SER A 169 -7.23 -3.87 16.94
CA SER A 169 -7.15 -3.44 15.55
C SER A 169 -6.02 -2.43 15.32
N GLY A 170 -5.92 -1.42 16.17
CA GLY A 170 -4.91 -0.36 16.08
C GLY A 170 -3.48 -0.90 16.20
N ILE A 171 -3.25 -1.81 17.15
CA ILE A 171 -1.95 -2.48 17.29
C ILE A 171 -1.60 -3.26 16.01
N LEU A 172 -2.52 -4.11 15.54
CA LEU A 172 -2.32 -4.91 14.34
C LEU A 172 -2.04 -4.05 13.11
N LEU A 173 -2.85 -3.02 12.89
CA LEU A 173 -2.73 -2.12 11.74
C LEU A 173 -1.45 -1.29 11.77
N SER A 174 -1.01 -0.84 12.96
CA SER A 174 0.26 -0.12 13.10
C SER A 174 1.47 -1.03 12.81
N ILE A 175 1.44 -2.29 13.23
CA ILE A 175 2.47 -3.27 12.89
C ILE A 175 2.52 -3.45 11.36
N VAL A 176 1.37 -3.60 10.70
CA VAL A 176 1.28 -3.78 9.26
C VAL A 176 1.70 -2.53 8.49
N ALA A 177 1.44 -1.32 9.00
CA ALA A 177 1.96 -0.07 8.43
C ALA A 177 3.50 -0.08 8.38
N GLN A 178 4.14 -0.48 9.48
CA GLN A 178 5.60 -0.58 9.55
C GLN A 178 6.15 -1.66 8.63
N LEU A 179 5.45 -2.79 8.48
CA LEU A 179 5.83 -3.85 7.53
C LEU A 179 5.74 -3.36 6.09
N GLY A 180 4.72 -2.56 5.75
CA GLY A 180 4.56 -1.97 4.41
C GLY A 180 5.73 -1.06 4.03
N ASP A 181 6.12 -0.14 4.90
CA ASP A 181 7.29 0.73 4.69
C ASP A 181 8.60 -0.09 4.63
N LEU A 182 8.79 -1.10 5.49
CA LEU A 182 9.96 -1.98 5.43
C LEU A 182 9.98 -2.79 4.13
N PHE A 183 8.83 -3.24 3.64
CA PHE A 183 8.71 -3.97 2.38
C PHE A 183 9.12 -3.10 1.19
N ALA A 184 8.58 -1.90 1.07
CA ALA A 184 8.98 -0.93 0.03
C ALA A 184 10.47 -0.56 0.15
N SER A 185 10.96 -0.36 1.38
CA SER A 185 12.37 -0.09 1.65
C SER A 185 13.26 -1.25 1.19
N LYS A 186 12.85 -2.51 1.41
CA LYS A 186 13.58 -3.69 0.95
C LYS A 186 13.67 -3.73 -0.57
N ILE A 187 12.56 -3.53 -1.27
CA ILE A 187 12.54 -3.42 -2.75
C ILE A 187 13.55 -2.37 -3.22
N LYS A 188 13.53 -1.18 -2.64
CA LYS A 188 14.46 -0.10 -3.01
C LYS A 188 15.93 -0.52 -2.83
N ARG A 189 16.29 -1.20 -1.75
CA ARG A 189 17.67 -1.67 -1.52
C ARG A 189 18.09 -2.74 -2.51
N GLU A 190 17.23 -3.69 -2.82
CA GLU A 190 17.51 -4.73 -3.84
C GLU A 190 17.72 -4.13 -5.23
N MET A 191 17.02 -3.03 -5.55
CA MET A 191 17.19 -2.30 -6.80
C MET A 191 18.35 -1.26 -6.78
N GLY A 192 19.08 -1.13 -5.66
CA GLY A 192 20.19 -0.18 -5.50
C GLY A 192 19.76 1.29 -5.47
N ILE A 193 18.49 1.57 -5.19
CA ILE A 193 17.92 2.92 -5.11
C ILE A 193 17.55 3.29 -3.68
N LYS A 194 17.34 4.59 -3.44
CA LYS A 194 16.85 5.10 -2.17
C LYS A 194 15.36 5.43 -2.22
N ASP A 195 14.93 6.07 -3.27
CA ASP A 195 13.56 6.50 -3.50
C ASP A 195 13.11 5.98 -4.88
N PHE A 196 11.82 5.67 -5.07
CA PHE A 196 11.31 5.13 -6.35
C PHE A 196 11.38 6.13 -7.49
N SER A 197 11.29 7.43 -7.19
CA SER A 197 11.46 8.52 -8.15
C SER A 197 11.75 9.84 -7.43
N ASP A 198 12.09 10.88 -8.20
CA ASP A 198 12.26 12.25 -7.72
C ASP A 198 11.11 13.17 -8.19
N ILE A 199 9.93 12.60 -8.48
CA ILE A 199 8.77 13.36 -8.99
C ILE A 199 8.37 14.45 -8.01
N ILE A 200 8.38 14.15 -6.72
CA ILE A 200 8.13 15.16 -5.66
C ILE A 200 9.49 15.66 -5.19
N LYS A 201 9.95 16.79 -5.76
CA LYS A 201 11.26 17.37 -5.44
C LYS A 201 11.51 17.42 -3.93
N GLY A 202 12.58 16.77 -3.48
CA GLY A 202 12.97 16.71 -2.06
C GLY A 202 12.17 15.73 -1.20
N HIS A 203 11.15 15.03 -1.76
CA HIS A 203 10.27 14.14 -1.01
C HIS A 203 10.14 12.73 -1.61
N GLY A 204 10.86 12.40 -2.70
CA GLY A 204 10.80 11.09 -3.35
C GLY A 204 9.61 10.90 -4.29
N GLY A 205 9.23 9.65 -4.52
CA GLY A 205 8.13 9.27 -5.38
C GLY A 205 6.76 9.22 -4.71
N PHE A 206 5.74 8.99 -5.53
CA PHE A 206 4.38 8.72 -5.05
C PHE A 206 4.32 7.40 -4.27
N LEU A 207 4.96 6.36 -4.77
CA LEU A 207 4.99 5.07 -4.09
C LEU A 207 5.66 5.15 -2.72
N ASP A 208 6.67 6.04 -2.56
CA ASP A 208 7.30 6.31 -1.27
C ASP A 208 6.36 6.96 -0.24
N ARG A 209 5.24 7.53 -0.67
CA ARG A 209 4.22 8.15 0.19
C ARG A 209 3.05 7.22 0.50
N PHE A 210 2.89 6.17 -0.29
CA PHE A 210 1.79 5.23 -0.17
C PHE A 210 2.24 3.84 0.29
N ASP A 211 3.52 3.63 0.58
CA ASP A 211 4.11 2.33 0.92
C ASP A 211 3.44 1.66 2.14
N SER A 212 3.25 2.38 3.23
CA SER A 212 2.51 1.93 4.42
C SER A 212 1.00 1.84 4.14
N ILE A 213 0.43 2.81 3.39
CA ILE A 213 -0.99 2.87 3.04
C ILE A 213 -1.41 1.64 2.23
N ILE A 214 -0.58 1.18 1.28
CA ILE A 214 -0.84 -0.01 0.45
C ILE A 214 -1.08 -1.25 1.31
N PHE A 215 -0.35 -1.42 2.40
CA PHE A 215 -0.53 -2.56 3.31
C PHE A 215 -1.68 -2.37 4.28
N VAL A 216 -1.85 -1.16 4.80
CA VAL A 216 -2.89 -0.84 5.80
C VAL A 216 -4.29 -0.89 5.19
N THR A 217 -4.48 -0.40 3.97
CA THR A 217 -5.79 -0.23 3.35
C THR A 217 -6.60 -1.53 3.26
N PRO A 218 -6.09 -2.65 2.69
CA PRO A 218 -6.84 -3.89 2.64
C PRO A 218 -7.18 -4.43 4.04
N LEU A 219 -6.26 -4.24 4.99
CA LEU A 219 -6.45 -4.74 6.34
C LEU A 219 -7.48 -3.91 7.11
N VAL A 220 -7.53 -2.59 6.94
CA VAL A 220 -8.62 -1.75 7.48
C VAL A 220 -9.98 -2.24 6.99
N TYR A 221 -10.09 -2.54 5.70
CA TYR A 221 -11.32 -3.10 5.15
C TYR A 221 -11.70 -4.43 5.81
N ILE A 222 -10.74 -5.37 5.90
CA ILE A 222 -10.98 -6.69 6.52
C ILE A 222 -11.38 -6.53 7.98
N VAL A 223 -10.64 -5.75 8.74
CA VAL A 223 -10.85 -5.59 10.18
C VAL A 223 -12.18 -4.89 10.46
N PHE A 224 -12.44 -3.75 9.86
CA PHE A 224 -13.60 -2.92 10.22
C PHE A 224 -14.87 -3.28 9.45
N CYS A 225 -14.77 -3.68 8.17
CA CYS A 225 -15.95 -3.99 7.37
C CYS A 225 -16.34 -5.46 7.43
N VAL A 226 -15.39 -6.40 7.62
CA VAL A 226 -15.70 -7.83 7.67
C VAL A 226 -15.89 -8.30 9.11
N PHE A 227 -14.97 -7.95 10.03
CA PHE A 227 -15.02 -8.40 11.41
C PHE A 227 -15.68 -7.40 12.38
N GLY A 228 -15.67 -6.11 12.08
CA GLY A 228 -16.26 -5.06 12.92
C GLY A 228 -17.80 -5.03 12.93
N GLY A 229 -18.43 -5.85 12.08
CA GLY A 229 -19.88 -5.78 11.85
C GLY A 229 -20.25 -4.63 10.92
N SER A 230 -21.27 -4.84 10.09
CA SER A 230 -21.75 -3.85 9.11
C SER A 230 -22.05 -2.51 9.79
N ILE A 231 -21.45 -1.46 9.26
CA ILE A 231 -21.91 -0.09 9.46
C ILE A 231 -23.26 0.08 8.77
#